data_f76cb004d34feac2b26cdb6889e28dd5
#
_entry.id   f76cb004d34feac2b26cdb6889e28dd5
#
_cell.length_a   1.000
_cell.length_b   1.000
_cell.length_c   1.000
_cell.angle_alpha   90.00
_cell.angle_beta   90.00
_cell.angle_gamma   90.00
#
_symmetry.space_group_name_H-M   'P 1'
#
loop_
_entity.id
_entity.type
_entity.pdbx_description
1 polymer ?
#
loop_
_entity_poly.entity_id
_entity_poly.type
_entity_poly.pdbx_seq_one_letter_code
_entity_poly.pdbx_strand_id
1 'polypeptide(L)'
;MTTVTTTYELRVGGHLDDHWSAWLGDLRLVRRDDGTTVLTGPVTDQAQLHGVLAAVRDLGVPLLSLQAREDAATTTMGTGVSARAARPALVHPLRTERLTLRPATADDADATWTYRRLESVGEWLTETPTDQQAYRVTFADAGRLASAVVVELDGNLIGDLMLRIEDAWSQAEVADQARGRKAELSWVLDPAYTGAGYATEAVRGLLAHSFTTLGVRRVVATCFLANRTSWRLMERVGMRREGHAIANALHRSGQWLDTLTYAVLATEWPD
;
A
#
# COMPACT_ATOMS: atom_id res chain seq x y z
N MET A 1 0.57 -8.15 34.00
CA MET A 1 0.07 -7.81 32.65
C MET A 1 0.20 -6.30 32.55
N THR A 2 1.22 -5.80 31.85
CA THR A 2 1.42 -4.36 31.68
C THR A 2 0.67 -3.95 30.41
N THR A 3 -0.44 -3.25 30.58
CA THR A 3 -1.23 -2.68 29.46
C THR A 3 -0.38 -1.60 28.82
N VAL A 4 0.02 -1.80 27.58
CA VAL A 4 0.70 -0.76 26.79
C VAL A 4 -0.38 0.22 26.34
N THR A 5 -0.34 1.41 26.88
CA THR A 5 -1.25 2.49 26.53
C THR A 5 -0.62 3.30 25.40
N THR A 6 -1.26 3.38 24.24
CA THR A 6 -0.80 4.20 23.11
C THR A 6 -1.57 5.51 23.11
N THR A 7 -0.87 6.64 23.04
CA THR A 7 -1.52 7.96 22.88
C THR A 7 -1.94 8.14 21.43
N TYR A 8 -3.23 8.41 21.21
CA TYR A 8 -3.78 8.70 19.88
C TYR A 8 -4.13 10.18 19.75
N GLU A 9 -3.95 10.71 18.55
CA GLU A 9 -4.42 12.01 18.14
C GLU A 9 -5.45 11.83 17.01
N LEU A 10 -6.69 12.25 17.25
CA LEU A 10 -7.76 12.29 16.25
C LEU A 10 -8.06 13.76 15.91
N ARG A 11 -8.22 14.08 14.65
CA ARG A 11 -8.69 15.39 14.19
C ARG A 11 -10.06 15.23 13.55
N VAL A 12 -11.02 15.99 14.04
CA VAL A 12 -12.41 15.98 13.56
C VAL A 12 -12.82 17.37 13.07
N GLY A 13 -13.73 17.42 12.11
CA GLY A 13 -14.31 18.69 11.64
C GLY A 13 -15.32 19.23 12.64
N GLY A 14 -15.35 20.55 12.79
CA GLY A 14 -16.22 21.24 13.75
C GLY A 14 -15.59 21.43 15.13
N HIS A 15 -16.17 22.33 15.90
CA HIS A 15 -15.80 22.56 17.31
C HIS A 15 -16.67 21.69 18.21
N LEU A 16 -16.05 20.75 18.92
CA LEU A 16 -16.72 19.95 19.94
C LEU A 16 -16.64 20.67 21.29
N ASP A 17 -17.73 20.60 22.05
CA ASP A 17 -17.77 21.13 23.42
C ASP A 17 -17.08 20.18 24.40
N ASP A 18 -16.55 20.70 25.51
CA ASP A 18 -15.76 19.96 26.48
C ASP A 18 -16.52 18.80 27.14
N HIS A 19 -17.85 18.86 27.19
CA HIS A 19 -18.67 17.79 27.76
C HIS A 19 -18.59 16.48 26.95
N TRP A 20 -18.15 16.53 25.68
CA TRP A 20 -17.96 15.35 24.88
C TRP A 20 -16.70 14.53 25.25
N SER A 21 -15.77 15.10 26.05
CA SER A 21 -14.56 14.39 26.48
C SER A 21 -14.87 13.06 27.15
N ALA A 22 -15.79 13.08 28.14
CA ALA A 22 -16.20 11.86 28.86
C ALA A 22 -16.80 10.78 27.93
N TRP A 23 -17.50 11.20 26.88
CA TRP A 23 -18.15 10.31 25.92
C TRP A 23 -17.16 9.75 24.89
N LEU A 24 -16.06 10.45 24.70
CA LEU A 24 -14.97 10.10 23.77
C LEU A 24 -13.79 9.42 24.48
N GLY A 25 -14.04 8.78 25.63
CA GLY A 25 -13.02 8.02 26.36
C GLY A 25 -12.03 8.88 27.13
N ASP A 26 -12.47 10.01 27.65
CA ASP A 26 -11.68 11.00 28.40
C ASP A 26 -10.49 11.59 27.61
N LEU A 27 -10.61 11.62 26.28
CA LEU A 27 -9.61 12.27 25.44
C LEU A 27 -9.64 13.79 25.66
N ARG A 28 -8.47 14.40 25.67
CA ARG A 28 -8.32 15.85 25.76
C ARG A 28 -8.74 16.50 24.45
N LEU A 29 -9.67 17.45 24.50
CA LEU A 29 -10.14 18.24 23.37
C LEU A 29 -9.36 19.56 23.25
N VAL A 30 -8.93 19.88 22.05
CA VAL A 30 -8.32 21.19 21.73
C VAL A 30 -8.95 21.70 20.43
N ARG A 31 -9.69 22.80 20.54
CA ARG A 31 -10.26 23.50 19.38
C ARG A 31 -9.16 24.26 18.66
N ARG A 32 -9.16 24.24 17.34
CA ARG A 32 -8.23 24.95 16.49
C ARG A 32 -8.92 26.10 15.76
N ASP A 33 -8.17 27.14 15.45
CA ASP A 33 -8.69 28.33 14.74
C ASP A 33 -9.17 28.01 13.32
N ASP A 34 -8.80 26.86 12.78
CA ASP A 34 -9.19 26.37 11.45
C ASP A 34 -10.57 25.66 11.43
N GLY A 35 -11.33 25.74 12.52
CA GLY A 35 -12.66 25.14 12.63
C GLY A 35 -12.65 23.65 12.95
N THR A 36 -11.51 23.07 13.35
CA THR A 36 -11.39 21.65 13.74
C THR A 36 -11.20 21.47 15.23
N THR A 37 -11.48 20.26 15.73
CA THR A 37 -11.14 19.83 17.08
C THR A 37 -10.14 18.68 17.03
N VAL A 38 -9.09 18.79 17.85
CA VAL A 38 -8.10 17.72 18.04
C VAL A 38 -8.38 17.02 19.36
N LEU A 39 -8.53 15.71 19.31
CA LEU A 39 -8.74 14.82 20.46
C LEU A 39 -7.44 14.09 20.72
N THR A 40 -6.87 14.17 21.91
CA THR A 40 -5.60 13.52 22.25
C THR A 40 -5.72 12.81 23.59
N GLY A 41 -5.24 11.58 23.66
CA GLY A 41 -5.18 10.85 24.92
C GLY A 41 -4.82 9.39 24.76
N PRO A 42 -4.65 8.71 25.91
CA PRO A 42 -4.26 7.32 25.95
C PRO A 42 -5.43 6.41 25.55
N VAL A 43 -5.13 5.41 24.73
CA VAL A 43 -6.05 4.33 24.36
C VAL A 43 -5.40 3.00 24.74
N THR A 44 -6.09 2.23 25.53
CA THR A 44 -5.53 1.02 26.16
C THR A 44 -5.54 -0.19 25.24
N ASP A 45 -6.49 -0.27 24.30
CA ASP A 45 -6.63 -1.39 23.38
C ASP A 45 -7.43 -0.98 22.11
N GLN A 46 -7.49 -1.91 21.16
CA GLN A 46 -8.24 -1.73 19.91
C GLN A 46 -9.76 -1.58 20.13
N ALA A 47 -10.31 -2.21 21.14
CA ALA A 47 -11.74 -2.12 21.43
C ALA A 47 -12.10 -0.70 21.86
N GLN A 48 -11.28 -0.08 22.70
CA GLN A 48 -11.43 1.31 23.11
C GLN A 48 -11.26 2.25 21.92
N LEU A 49 -10.28 2.03 21.04
CA LEU A 49 -10.12 2.82 19.82
C LEU A 49 -11.37 2.77 18.93
N HIS A 50 -11.89 1.55 18.71
CA HIS A 50 -13.13 1.37 17.94
C HIS A 50 -14.33 2.03 18.62
N GLY A 51 -14.38 2.02 19.94
CA GLY A 51 -15.41 2.74 20.71
C GLY A 51 -15.35 4.25 20.47
N VAL A 52 -14.16 4.85 20.50
CA VAL A 52 -13.96 6.28 20.21
C VAL A 52 -14.35 6.62 18.76
N LEU A 53 -13.94 5.80 17.80
CA LEU A 53 -14.30 5.99 16.39
C LEU A 53 -15.81 5.86 16.15
N ALA A 54 -16.47 4.92 16.82
CA ALA A 54 -17.93 4.80 16.77
C ALA A 54 -18.61 6.04 17.36
N ALA A 55 -18.15 6.55 18.51
CA ALA A 55 -18.67 7.76 19.11
C ALA A 55 -18.50 8.99 18.21
N VAL A 56 -17.33 9.16 17.55
CA VAL A 56 -17.10 10.22 16.55
C VAL A 56 -18.09 10.11 15.39
N ARG A 57 -18.33 8.90 14.87
CA ARG A 57 -19.32 8.64 13.82
C ARG A 57 -20.73 9.02 14.28
N ASP A 58 -21.10 8.60 15.49
CA ASP A 58 -22.46 8.79 16.03
C ASP A 58 -22.75 10.27 16.36
N LEU A 59 -21.69 11.08 16.61
CA LEU A 59 -21.76 12.54 16.68
C LEU A 59 -21.99 13.21 15.30
N GLY A 60 -21.83 12.46 14.20
CA GLY A 60 -22.01 12.99 12.85
C GLY A 60 -20.93 13.97 12.40
N VAL A 61 -19.78 14.02 13.08
CA VAL A 61 -18.65 14.89 12.68
C VAL A 61 -17.68 14.15 11.79
N PRO A 62 -17.12 14.77 10.74
CA PRO A 62 -16.17 14.12 9.87
C PRO A 62 -14.83 13.89 10.60
N LEU A 63 -14.33 12.66 10.57
CA LEU A 63 -12.97 12.31 10.99
C LEU A 63 -12.00 12.74 9.89
N LEU A 64 -11.06 13.63 10.18
CA LEU A 64 -10.10 14.18 9.22
C LEU A 64 -8.77 13.43 9.26
N SER A 65 -8.30 13.05 10.46
CA SER A 65 -7.11 12.23 10.62
C SER A 65 -7.12 11.45 11.93
N LEU A 66 -6.37 10.32 11.94
CA LEU A 66 -6.10 9.50 13.11
C LEU A 66 -4.61 9.14 13.09
N GLN A 67 -3.90 9.46 14.17
CA GLN A 67 -2.47 9.20 14.32
C GLN A 67 -2.17 8.63 15.71
N ALA A 68 -1.32 7.61 15.77
CA ALA A 68 -0.72 7.19 17.03
C ALA A 68 0.48 8.10 17.33
N ARG A 69 0.57 8.64 18.57
CA ARG A 69 1.72 9.43 19.03
C ARG A 69 2.59 8.59 19.94
N GLU A 70 3.89 8.56 19.68
CA GLU A 70 4.88 8.04 20.62
C GLU A 70 5.32 9.19 21.54
N ASP A 71 5.14 9.02 22.87
CA ASP A 71 5.75 9.91 23.85
C ASP A 71 7.27 9.66 23.88
N ALA A 72 8.03 10.72 23.65
CA ALA A 72 9.49 10.70 23.70
C ALA A 72 9.95 10.62 25.16
N ALA A 73 9.92 9.46 25.78
CA ALA A 73 10.76 9.02 26.92
C ALA A 73 10.31 7.64 27.41
N THR A 74 10.91 6.58 26.94
CA THR A 74 11.44 5.45 27.70
C THR A 74 11.73 4.28 26.74
N THR A 75 12.98 4.07 26.46
CA THR A 75 13.49 2.82 25.90
C THR A 75 13.12 1.69 26.81
N THR A 76 12.23 0.76 26.36
CA THR A 76 12.33 -0.68 26.63
C THR A 76 11.18 -1.43 25.93
N MET A 77 11.53 -2.34 25.04
CA MET A 77 10.86 -3.53 24.52
C MET A 77 9.34 -3.63 24.65
N GLY A 78 8.62 -3.66 23.53
CA GLY A 78 7.25 -4.18 23.47
C GLY A 78 6.51 -3.71 22.22
N THR A 79 6.42 -4.57 21.23
CA THR A 79 5.40 -4.70 20.17
C THR A 79 4.53 -3.46 19.88
N GLY A 80 5.15 -2.38 19.40
CA GLY A 80 4.48 -1.32 18.70
C GLY A 80 4.29 -1.76 17.24
N VAL A 81 3.11 -1.55 16.67
CA VAL A 81 3.01 -1.38 15.21
C VAL A 81 3.67 -0.03 14.92
N SER A 82 4.99 -0.01 15.01
CA SER A 82 5.84 1.04 14.49
C SER A 82 5.50 1.15 13.00
N ALA A 83 5.41 2.36 12.46
CA ALA A 83 5.59 2.59 11.04
C ALA A 83 7.02 2.14 10.70
N ARG A 84 7.19 0.83 10.66
CA ARG A 84 8.46 0.20 10.32
C ARG A 84 8.79 0.66 8.91
N ALA A 85 9.99 1.19 8.73
CA ALA A 85 10.50 1.53 7.41
C ALA A 85 10.12 0.40 6.44
N ALA A 86 9.40 0.74 5.37
CA ALA A 86 8.90 -0.25 4.43
C ALA A 86 10.07 -1.13 3.98
N ARG A 87 9.90 -2.45 4.08
CA ARG A 87 10.95 -3.39 3.66
C ARG A 87 11.15 -3.25 2.15
N PRO A 88 12.39 -2.99 1.68
CA PRO A 88 12.62 -2.81 0.25
C PRO A 88 12.20 -4.04 -0.56
N ALA A 89 11.55 -3.80 -1.70
CA ALA A 89 11.21 -4.84 -2.67
C ALA A 89 12.46 -5.48 -3.30
N LEU A 90 13.44 -4.66 -3.60
CA LEU A 90 14.78 -5.05 -4.03
C LEU A 90 15.83 -4.24 -3.30
N VAL A 91 16.99 -4.85 -3.02
CA VAL A 91 18.19 -4.16 -2.51
C VAL A 91 19.23 -4.04 -3.61
N HIS A 92 19.32 -5.04 -4.48
CA HIS A 92 20.25 -5.09 -5.60
C HIS A 92 19.51 -5.39 -6.89
N PRO A 93 20.05 -5.01 -8.06
CA PRO A 93 19.46 -5.34 -9.34
C PRO A 93 19.30 -6.86 -9.52
N LEU A 94 18.14 -7.26 -10.01
CA LEU A 94 17.81 -8.63 -10.42
C LEU A 94 17.85 -8.72 -11.95
N ARG A 95 18.60 -9.65 -12.49
CA ARG A 95 18.65 -9.91 -13.93
C ARG A 95 17.75 -11.09 -14.29
N THR A 96 16.99 -10.91 -15.35
CA THR A 96 16.24 -11.97 -16.03
C THR A 96 16.92 -12.29 -17.38
N GLU A 97 16.24 -12.98 -18.26
CA GLU A 97 16.79 -13.32 -19.59
C GLU A 97 17.12 -12.07 -20.42
N ARG A 98 16.22 -11.09 -20.43
CA ARG A 98 16.33 -9.88 -21.26
C ARG A 98 16.36 -8.58 -20.46
N LEU A 99 15.92 -8.61 -19.19
CA LEU A 99 15.64 -7.43 -18.41
C LEU A 99 16.57 -7.27 -17.21
N THR A 100 16.74 -6.04 -16.79
CA THR A 100 17.27 -5.70 -15.47
C THR A 100 16.14 -5.05 -14.65
N LEU A 101 15.83 -5.65 -13.50
CA LEU A 101 14.94 -5.09 -12.51
C LEU A 101 15.80 -4.47 -11.41
N ARG A 102 15.62 -3.19 -11.11
CA ARG A 102 16.38 -2.53 -10.04
C ARG A 102 15.48 -1.70 -9.13
N PRO A 103 15.93 -1.41 -7.90
CA PRO A 103 15.23 -0.43 -7.06
C PRO A 103 15.03 0.88 -7.83
N ALA A 104 13.84 1.48 -7.70
CA ALA A 104 13.60 2.82 -8.21
C ALA A 104 14.35 3.87 -7.39
N THR A 105 14.76 4.94 -8.04
CA THR A 105 15.35 6.13 -7.42
C THR A 105 14.52 7.36 -7.78
N ALA A 106 14.70 8.47 -7.07
CA ALA A 106 13.98 9.70 -7.39
C ALA A 106 14.24 10.19 -8.84
N ASP A 107 15.40 9.86 -9.40
CA ASP A 107 15.79 10.25 -10.76
C ASP A 107 14.98 9.54 -11.85
N ASP A 108 14.32 8.43 -11.51
CA ASP A 108 13.47 7.68 -12.46
C ASP A 108 12.09 8.34 -12.69
N ALA A 109 11.77 9.38 -11.93
CA ALA A 109 10.49 10.07 -12.02
C ALA A 109 10.19 10.56 -13.44
N ASP A 110 11.16 11.17 -14.11
CA ASP A 110 10.97 11.73 -15.45
C ASP A 110 10.78 10.65 -16.51
N ALA A 111 11.53 9.58 -16.44
CA ALA A 111 11.39 8.45 -17.36
C ALA A 111 10.02 7.77 -17.18
N THR A 112 9.60 7.52 -15.94
CA THR A 112 8.29 6.91 -15.65
C THR A 112 7.13 7.85 -15.97
N TRP A 113 7.29 9.16 -15.83
CA TRP A 113 6.31 10.17 -16.23
C TRP A 113 5.91 10.03 -17.70
N THR A 114 6.84 9.72 -18.60
CA THR A 114 6.59 9.68 -20.04
C THR A 114 5.42 8.79 -20.43
N TYR A 115 5.28 7.64 -19.81
CA TYR A 115 4.22 6.67 -20.08
C TYR A 115 3.07 6.72 -19.05
N ARG A 116 3.35 7.06 -17.78
CA ARG A 116 2.30 7.08 -16.76
C ARG A 116 1.27 8.21 -16.96
N ARG A 117 1.64 9.29 -17.66
CA ARG A 117 0.73 10.38 -18.03
C ARG A 117 -0.20 10.04 -19.18
N LEU A 118 0.05 8.96 -19.91
CA LEU A 118 -0.78 8.56 -21.06
C LEU A 118 -2.15 8.09 -20.55
N GLU A 119 -3.21 8.54 -21.23
CA GLU A 119 -4.59 8.19 -20.90
C GLU A 119 -4.81 6.68 -20.89
N SER A 120 -4.27 5.96 -21.90
CA SER A 120 -4.35 4.49 -22.01
C SER A 120 -3.68 3.75 -20.85
N VAL A 121 -2.69 4.33 -20.20
CA VAL A 121 -2.04 3.78 -18.99
C VAL A 121 -2.83 4.22 -17.76
N GLY A 122 -3.19 5.49 -17.69
CA GLY A 122 -3.95 6.09 -16.59
C GLY A 122 -5.32 5.45 -16.38
N GLU A 123 -5.93 4.90 -17.43
CA GLU A 123 -7.27 4.27 -17.37
C GLU A 123 -7.38 3.27 -16.20
N TRP A 124 -6.32 2.51 -15.92
CA TRP A 124 -6.33 1.45 -14.91
C TRP A 124 -5.55 1.77 -13.64
N LEU A 125 -4.92 2.94 -13.56
CA LEU A 125 -4.19 3.36 -12.37
C LEU A 125 -5.13 4.03 -11.36
N THR A 126 -4.79 3.93 -10.09
CA THR A 126 -5.51 4.65 -9.02
C THR A 126 -5.39 6.16 -9.19
N GLU A 127 -4.25 6.62 -9.70
CA GLU A 127 -3.97 8.02 -9.95
C GLU A 127 -3.29 8.20 -11.31
N THR A 128 -3.76 9.17 -12.11
CA THR A 128 -3.09 9.60 -13.33
C THR A 128 -2.41 10.92 -13.05
N PRO A 129 -1.09 10.99 -13.14
CA PRO A 129 -0.39 12.24 -12.86
C PRO A 129 -0.65 13.26 -13.98
N THR A 130 -1.04 14.47 -13.59
CA THR A 130 -1.37 15.58 -14.49
C THR A 130 -0.32 16.70 -14.49
N ASP A 131 0.47 16.77 -13.42
CA ASP A 131 1.55 17.73 -13.23
C ASP A 131 2.87 17.00 -12.96
N GLN A 132 3.90 17.31 -13.77
CA GLN A 132 5.19 16.61 -13.70
C GLN A 132 5.95 16.93 -12.41
N GLN A 133 5.86 18.17 -11.91
CA GLN A 133 6.55 18.55 -10.70
C GLN A 133 5.93 17.89 -9.47
N ALA A 134 4.59 17.87 -9.38
CA ALA A 134 3.87 17.15 -8.33
C ALA A 134 4.18 15.65 -8.39
N TYR A 135 4.26 15.08 -9.61
CA TYR A 135 4.63 13.68 -9.78
C TYR A 135 6.04 13.36 -9.27
N ARG A 136 7.04 14.21 -9.56
CA ARG A 136 8.40 14.04 -9.01
C ARG A 136 8.41 13.98 -7.50
N VAL A 137 7.64 14.85 -6.83
CA VAL A 137 7.53 14.88 -5.38
C VAL A 137 6.90 13.60 -4.84
N THR A 138 5.77 13.16 -5.41
CA THR A 138 5.11 11.93 -4.98
C THR A 138 5.89 10.67 -5.35
N PHE A 139 6.62 10.68 -6.46
CA PHE A 139 7.47 9.56 -6.87
C PHE A 139 8.66 9.37 -5.93
N ALA A 140 9.25 10.47 -5.44
CA ALA A 140 10.40 10.47 -4.53
C ALA A 140 10.05 10.14 -3.07
N ASP A 141 8.76 9.87 -2.76
CA ASP A 141 8.35 9.44 -1.41
C ASP A 141 9.09 8.16 -1.00
N ALA A 142 9.65 8.15 0.20
CA ALA A 142 10.48 7.04 0.69
C ALA A 142 9.73 5.71 0.78
N GLY A 143 8.44 5.73 1.17
CA GLY A 143 7.60 4.54 1.23
C GLY A 143 7.31 3.98 -0.15
N ARG A 144 7.08 4.86 -1.14
CA ARG A 144 6.93 4.48 -2.53
C ARG A 144 8.21 3.88 -3.09
N LEU A 145 9.35 4.55 -2.93
CA LEU A 145 10.64 4.07 -3.43
C LEU A 145 11.04 2.71 -2.84
N ALA A 146 10.72 2.47 -1.56
CA ALA A 146 10.98 1.18 -0.93
C ALA A 146 10.26 0.02 -1.62
N SER A 147 9.09 0.25 -2.21
CA SER A 147 8.28 -0.77 -2.89
C SER A 147 8.42 -0.73 -4.42
N ALA A 148 9.02 0.32 -4.98
CA ALA A 148 9.09 0.53 -6.42
C ALA A 148 10.33 -0.13 -7.05
N VAL A 149 10.11 -0.80 -8.16
CA VAL A 149 11.13 -1.48 -8.97
C VAL A 149 10.97 -1.03 -10.41
N VAL A 150 12.02 -0.51 -11.02
CA VAL A 150 12.00 -0.17 -12.44
C VAL A 150 12.50 -1.33 -13.29
N VAL A 151 11.98 -1.41 -14.51
CA VAL A 151 12.30 -2.42 -15.51
C VAL A 151 13.10 -1.78 -16.63
N GLU A 152 14.29 -2.31 -16.88
CA GLU A 152 15.16 -1.85 -17.95
C GLU A 152 15.36 -2.94 -19.01
N LEU A 153 15.35 -2.53 -20.27
CA LEU A 153 15.75 -3.30 -21.45
C LEU A 153 16.89 -2.54 -22.12
N ASP A 154 18.07 -3.16 -22.20
CA ASP A 154 19.28 -2.55 -22.81
C ASP A 154 19.59 -1.14 -22.27
N GLY A 155 19.39 -0.94 -20.96
CA GLY A 155 19.61 0.35 -20.28
C GLY A 155 18.46 1.37 -20.43
N ASN A 156 17.41 1.07 -21.18
CA ASN A 156 16.23 1.93 -21.31
C ASN A 156 15.17 1.50 -20.31
N LEU A 157 14.62 2.44 -19.55
CA LEU A 157 13.51 2.21 -18.65
C LEU A 157 12.23 2.01 -19.47
N ILE A 158 11.63 0.82 -19.39
CA ILE A 158 10.47 0.40 -20.17
C ILE A 158 9.20 0.18 -19.33
N GLY A 159 9.30 0.28 -18.01
CA GLY A 159 8.19 0.07 -17.10
C GLY A 159 8.60 0.09 -15.65
N ASP A 160 7.63 -0.06 -14.77
CA ASP A 160 7.86 -0.19 -13.34
C ASP A 160 6.89 -1.17 -12.69
N LEU A 161 7.34 -1.77 -11.59
CA LEU A 161 6.56 -2.65 -10.73
C LEU A 161 6.53 -2.06 -9.32
N MET A 162 5.53 -2.44 -8.56
CA MET A 162 5.47 -2.23 -7.12
C MET A 162 5.34 -3.59 -6.44
N LEU A 163 6.20 -3.87 -5.48
CA LEU A 163 6.09 -5.01 -4.57
C LEU A 163 6.02 -4.47 -3.14
N ARG A 164 4.83 -4.38 -2.58
CA ARG A 164 4.61 -3.95 -1.21
C ARG A 164 4.56 -5.16 -0.30
N ILE A 165 5.57 -5.28 0.58
CA ILE A 165 5.66 -6.36 1.56
C ILE A 165 4.84 -5.97 2.79
N GLU A 166 3.96 -6.86 3.20
CA GLU A 166 3.01 -6.67 4.28
C GLU A 166 3.06 -7.86 5.25
N ASP A 167 2.58 -7.63 6.46
CA ASP A 167 2.33 -8.71 7.40
C ASP A 167 1.07 -9.48 6.96
N ALA A 168 1.12 -10.80 7.02
CA ALA A 168 -0.06 -11.61 6.76
C ALA A 168 -1.04 -11.48 7.94
N TRP A 169 -2.33 -11.63 7.64
CA TRP A 169 -3.32 -11.72 8.70
C TRP A 169 -3.02 -12.94 9.60
N SER A 170 -3.07 -12.75 10.91
CA SER A 170 -2.76 -13.79 11.89
C SER A 170 -3.50 -13.56 13.21
N GLN A 171 -3.55 -14.58 14.03
CA GLN A 171 -3.89 -14.44 15.44
C GLN A 171 -2.71 -13.84 16.21
N ALA A 172 -2.99 -13.16 17.32
CA ALA A 172 -1.98 -12.38 18.06
C ALA A 172 -0.81 -13.25 18.54
N GLU A 173 -1.08 -14.48 18.94
CA GLU A 173 -0.08 -15.42 19.51
C GLU A 173 0.97 -15.85 18.49
N VAL A 174 0.68 -15.74 17.20
CA VAL A 174 1.57 -16.14 16.09
C VAL A 174 1.90 -14.98 15.14
N ALA A 175 1.63 -13.75 15.55
CA ALA A 175 1.81 -12.56 14.71
C ALA A 175 3.25 -12.39 14.19
N ASP A 176 4.26 -12.77 14.99
CA ASP A 176 5.65 -12.72 14.58
C ASP A 176 5.97 -13.62 13.37
N GLN A 177 5.27 -14.75 13.23
CA GLN A 177 5.42 -15.68 12.10
C GLN A 177 4.77 -15.13 10.80
N ALA A 178 3.83 -14.20 10.94
CA ALA A 178 3.11 -13.57 9.84
C ALA A 178 3.83 -12.35 9.25
N ARG A 179 4.87 -11.84 9.94
CA ARG A 179 5.59 -10.63 9.54
C ARG A 179 6.27 -10.76 8.19
N GLY A 180 5.94 -9.84 7.27
CA GLY A 180 6.52 -9.78 5.94
C GLY A 180 6.23 -11.02 5.08
N ARG A 181 5.18 -11.78 5.40
CA ARG A 181 4.87 -13.05 4.72
C ARG A 181 3.87 -12.91 3.59
N LYS A 182 3.31 -11.72 3.38
CA LYS A 182 2.43 -11.38 2.28
C LYS A 182 3.05 -10.24 1.47
N ALA A 183 2.77 -10.20 0.17
CA ALA A 183 3.08 -9.02 -0.65
C ALA A 183 1.93 -8.73 -1.62
N GLU A 184 1.78 -7.46 -1.96
CA GLU A 184 0.95 -7.00 -3.07
C GLU A 184 1.86 -6.60 -4.23
N LEU A 185 1.50 -7.05 -5.44
CA LEU A 185 2.26 -6.80 -6.68
C LEU A 185 1.39 -6.04 -7.67
N SER A 186 1.95 -5.00 -8.26
CA SER A 186 1.37 -4.30 -9.42
C SER A 186 2.45 -3.95 -10.45
N TRP A 187 2.03 -3.59 -11.66
CA TRP A 187 2.93 -3.27 -12.77
C TRP A 187 2.33 -2.26 -13.71
N VAL A 188 3.22 -1.52 -14.34
CA VAL A 188 2.96 -0.63 -15.46
C VAL A 188 4.07 -0.83 -16.49
N LEU A 189 3.71 -1.00 -17.76
CA LEU A 189 4.66 -1.06 -18.86
C LEU A 189 4.38 0.09 -19.81
N ASP A 190 5.42 0.71 -20.35
CA ASP A 190 5.29 1.65 -21.45
C ASP A 190 4.60 0.95 -22.63
N PRO A 191 3.50 1.50 -23.17
CA PRO A 191 2.78 0.92 -24.30
C PRO A 191 3.66 0.59 -25.51
N ALA A 192 4.75 1.31 -25.70
CA ALA A 192 5.71 1.08 -26.80
C ALA A 192 6.40 -0.31 -26.69
N TYR A 193 6.43 -0.92 -25.48
CA TYR A 193 7.09 -2.19 -25.22
C TYR A 193 6.11 -3.34 -24.92
N THR A 194 4.82 -3.14 -25.21
CA THR A 194 3.82 -4.19 -25.00
C THR A 194 3.88 -5.27 -26.08
N GLY A 195 3.31 -6.45 -25.79
CA GLY A 195 3.22 -7.58 -26.76
C GLY A 195 4.46 -8.47 -26.85
N ALA A 196 5.64 -8.03 -26.40
CA ALA A 196 6.90 -8.78 -26.48
C ALA A 196 7.17 -9.70 -25.25
N GLY A 197 6.24 -9.77 -24.30
CA GLY A 197 6.36 -10.63 -23.11
C GLY A 197 7.16 -10.03 -21.95
N TYR A 198 7.66 -8.81 -22.05
CA TYR A 198 8.49 -8.17 -21.01
C TYR A 198 7.78 -8.05 -19.65
N ALA A 199 6.51 -7.66 -19.62
CA ALA A 199 5.77 -7.61 -18.36
C ALA A 199 5.66 -9.00 -17.69
N THR A 200 5.45 -10.06 -18.47
CA THR A 200 5.41 -11.45 -17.95
C THR A 200 6.75 -11.87 -17.37
N GLU A 201 7.84 -11.55 -18.05
CA GLU A 201 9.20 -11.85 -17.61
C GLU A 201 9.55 -11.08 -16.33
N ALA A 202 9.28 -9.77 -16.30
CA ALA A 202 9.53 -8.92 -15.13
C ALA A 202 8.76 -9.41 -13.90
N VAL A 203 7.45 -9.68 -14.05
CA VAL A 203 6.59 -10.17 -12.97
C VAL A 203 7.06 -11.53 -12.47
N ARG A 204 7.42 -12.46 -13.36
CA ARG A 204 7.99 -13.78 -12.98
C ARG A 204 9.28 -13.63 -12.19
N GLY A 205 10.21 -12.78 -12.65
CA GLY A 205 11.46 -12.52 -11.94
C GLY A 205 11.22 -11.99 -10.52
N LEU A 206 10.28 -11.05 -10.36
CA LEU A 206 9.97 -10.46 -9.05
C LEU A 206 9.21 -11.45 -8.15
N LEU A 207 8.34 -12.31 -8.68
CA LEU A 207 7.69 -13.39 -7.93
C LEU A 207 8.73 -14.40 -7.42
N ALA A 208 9.64 -14.87 -8.27
CA ALA A 208 10.73 -15.76 -7.86
C ALA A 208 11.56 -15.15 -6.73
N HIS A 209 12.00 -13.89 -6.88
CA HIS A 209 12.72 -13.15 -5.86
C HIS A 209 11.94 -13.03 -4.54
N SER A 210 10.62 -12.78 -4.62
CA SER A 210 9.76 -12.68 -3.45
C SER A 210 9.74 -13.96 -2.63
N PHE A 211 9.71 -15.12 -3.28
CA PHE A 211 9.65 -16.40 -2.60
C PHE A 211 11.02 -16.89 -2.12
N THR A 212 12.03 -16.81 -2.98
CA THR A 212 13.35 -17.39 -2.70
C THR A 212 14.22 -16.50 -1.80
N THR A 213 14.16 -15.20 -1.97
CA THR A 213 15.05 -14.23 -1.29
C THR A 213 14.34 -13.50 -0.15
N LEU A 214 13.12 -13.01 -0.40
CA LEU A 214 12.40 -12.24 0.61
C LEU A 214 11.63 -13.11 1.61
N GLY A 215 11.42 -14.40 1.31
CA GLY A 215 10.69 -15.32 2.17
C GLY A 215 9.20 -14.99 2.28
N VAL A 216 8.65 -14.25 1.31
CA VAL A 216 7.21 -14.03 1.19
C VAL A 216 6.53 -15.38 0.97
N ARG A 217 5.42 -15.62 1.65
CA ARG A 217 4.64 -16.86 1.51
C ARG A 217 3.56 -16.75 0.44
N ARG A 218 3.03 -15.53 0.24
CA ARG A 218 1.89 -15.27 -0.63
C ARG A 218 2.02 -13.92 -1.32
N VAL A 219 1.85 -13.91 -2.64
CA VAL A 219 1.75 -12.67 -3.42
C VAL A 219 0.34 -12.53 -3.96
N VAL A 220 -0.22 -11.33 -3.86
CA VAL A 220 -1.57 -10.97 -4.30
C VAL A 220 -1.48 -9.86 -5.33
N ALA A 221 -2.36 -9.87 -6.32
CA ALA A 221 -2.56 -8.77 -7.25
C ALA A 221 -4.06 -8.56 -7.50
N THR A 222 -4.47 -7.31 -7.67
CA THR A 222 -5.87 -6.95 -7.92
C THR A 222 -5.97 -6.04 -9.14
N CYS A 223 -7.00 -6.23 -9.95
CA CYS A 223 -7.29 -5.35 -11.09
C CYS A 223 -8.79 -5.25 -11.35
N PHE A 224 -9.19 -4.25 -12.11
CA PHE A 224 -10.54 -4.20 -12.67
C PHE A 224 -10.78 -5.39 -13.61
N LEU A 225 -11.98 -5.98 -13.58
CA LEU A 225 -12.39 -7.06 -14.50
C LEU A 225 -12.23 -6.64 -15.97
N ALA A 226 -12.49 -5.38 -16.28
CA ALA A 226 -12.35 -4.82 -17.62
C ALA A 226 -10.88 -4.76 -18.10
N ASN A 227 -9.91 -4.69 -17.19
CA ASN A 227 -8.48 -4.73 -17.52
C ASN A 227 -8.01 -6.16 -17.87
N ARG A 228 -8.41 -6.61 -19.05
CA ARG A 228 -8.13 -7.97 -19.53
C ARG A 228 -6.64 -8.27 -19.65
N THR A 229 -5.83 -7.27 -19.93
CA THR A 229 -4.38 -7.41 -20.08
C THR A 229 -3.73 -7.81 -18.76
N SER A 230 -4.15 -7.19 -17.66
CA SER A 230 -3.64 -7.48 -16.31
C SER A 230 -4.00 -8.88 -15.84
N TRP A 231 -5.28 -9.26 -15.81
CA TRP A 231 -5.63 -10.57 -15.25
C TRP A 231 -5.15 -11.74 -16.13
N ARG A 232 -5.06 -11.57 -17.46
CA ARG A 232 -4.43 -12.58 -18.33
C ARG A 232 -2.93 -12.74 -18.06
N LEU A 233 -2.25 -11.66 -17.67
CA LEU A 233 -0.86 -11.74 -17.23
C LEU A 233 -0.77 -12.52 -15.91
N MET A 234 -1.64 -12.25 -14.94
CA MET A 234 -1.71 -12.98 -13.67
C MET A 234 -1.87 -14.49 -13.90
N GLU A 235 -2.78 -14.90 -14.77
CA GLU A 235 -2.98 -16.31 -15.12
C GLU A 235 -1.74 -16.91 -15.81
N ARG A 236 -1.11 -16.17 -16.72
CA ARG A 236 0.07 -16.61 -17.45
C ARG A 236 1.29 -16.83 -16.55
N VAL A 237 1.42 -16.08 -15.46
CA VAL A 237 2.48 -16.27 -14.48
C VAL A 237 2.12 -17.26 -13.38
N GLY A 238 0.97 -17.94 -13.48
CA GLY A 238 0.58 -19.00 -12.55
C GLY A 238 -0.19 -18.53 -11.32
N MET A 239 -0.65 -17.28 -11.28
CA MET A 239 -1.57 -16.85 -10.22
C MET A 239 -2.98 -17.42 -10.47
N ARG A 240 -3.65 -17.89 -9.41
CA ARG A 240 -5.05 -18.32 -9.48
C ARG A 240 -5.97 -17.20 -9.06
N ARG A 241 -7.13 -17.13 -9.68
CA ARG A 241 -8.18 -16.22 -9.26
C ARG A 241 -8.84 -16.71 -7.97
N GLU A 242 -8.87 -15.85 -6.97
CA GLU A 242 -9.45 -16.14 -5.65
C GLU A 242 -10.69 -15.30 -5.34
N GLY A 243 -10.88 -14.18 -6.03
CA GLY A 243 -12.02 -13.31 -5.80
C GLY A 243 -12.52 -12.64 -7.08
N HIS A 244 -13.83 -12.39 -7.09
CA HIS A 244 -14.53 -11.51 -8.00
C HIS A 244 -15.51 -10.68 -7.16
N ALA A 245 -15.23 -9.41 -7.00
CA ALA A 245 -16.08 -8.50 -6.27
C ALA A 245 -16.87 -7.64 -7.25
N ILE A 246 -18.20 -7.66 -7.12
CA ILE A 246 -19.13 -7.01 -8.04
C ILE A 246 -19.30 -5.55 -7.65
N ALA A 247 -19.14 -4.63 -8.60
CA ALA A 247 -19.36 -3.19 -8.47
C ALA A 247 -18.72 -2.59 -7.19
N ASN A 248 -17.50 -3.03 -6.86
CA ASN A 248 -16.85 -2.67 -5.59
C ASN A 248 -15.85 -1.53 -5.72
N ALA A 249 -15.46 -1.13 -6.92
CA ALA A 249 -14.47 -0.08 -7.15
C ALA A 249 -15.02 1.01 -8.06
N LEU A 250 -14.95 2.27 -7.60
CA LEU A 250 -15.34 3.41 -8.40
C LEU A 250 -14.24 3.76 -9.40
N HIS A 251 -14.56 3.60 -10.68
CA HIS A 251 -13.66 3.96 -11.76
C HIS A 251 -13.76 5.47 -12.06
N ARG A 252 -12.71 6.07 -12.62
CA ARG A 252 -12.67 7.50 -13.00
C ARG A 252 -13.76 7.95 -14.00
N SER A 253 -14.39 7.02 -14.70
CA SER A 253 -15.57 7.26 -15.53
C SER A 253 -16.85 7.55 -14.74
N GLY A 254 -16.81 7.45 -13.40
CA GLY A 254 -17.97 7.53 -12.52
C GLY A 254 -18.77 6.23 -12.41
N GLN A 255 -18.32 5.14 -13.02
CA GLN A 255 -18.97 3.83 -12.95
C GLN A 255 -18.36 2.96 -11.84
N TRP A 256 -19.21 2.23 -11.13
CA TRP A 256 -18.79 1.16 -10.23
C TRP A 256 -18.48 -0.09 -11.04
N LEU A 257 -17.24 -0.53 -11.01
CA LEU A 257 -16.75 -1.67 -11.76
C LEU A 257 -16.39 -2.84 -10.84
N ASP A 258 -16.45 -4.03 -11.42
CA ASP A 258 -16.00 -5.27 -10.78
C ASP A 258 -14.49 -5.32 -10.70
N THR A 259 -13.99 -5.95 -9.65
CA THR A 259 -12.55 -6.26 -9.52
C THR A 259 -12.31 -7.75 -9.36
N LEU A 260 -11.13 -8.17 -9.80
CA LEU A 260 -10.61 -9.52 -9.64
C LEU A 260 -9.40 -9.50 -8.71
N THR A 261 -9.35 -10.46 -7.81
CA THR A 261 -8.18 -10.73 -6.96
C THR A 261 -7.56 -12.05 -7.33
N TYR A 262 -6.26 -12.03 -7.58
CA TYR A 262 -5.44 -13.20 -7.90
C TYR A 262 -4.35 -13.36 -6.84
N ALA A 263 -3.91 -14.60 -6.63
CA ALA A 263 -2.81 -14.90 -5.74
C ALA A 263 -2.01 -16.12 -6.18
N VAL A 264 -0.78 -16.21 -5.68
CA VAL A 264 0.09 -17.37 -5.78
C VAL A 264 0.83 -17.58 -4.46
N LEU A 265 1.00 -18.83 -4.05
CA LEU A 265 1.76 -19.21 -2.86
C LEU A 265 3.17 -19.64 -3.25
N ALA A 266 4.12 -19.46 -2.31
CA ALA A 266 5.48 -19.95 -2.48
C ALA A 266 5.53 -21.48 -2.77
N THR A 267 4.61 -22.23 -2.17
CA THR A 267 4.49 -23.70 -2.36
C THR A 267 3.91 -24.11 -3.72
N GLU A 268 3.35 -23.17 -4.45
CA GLU A 268 2.78 -23.36 -5.80
C GLU A 268 3.74 -22.88 -6.89
N TRP A 269 4.82 -22.17 -6.48
CA TRP A 269 5.79 -21.63 -7.40
C TRP A 269 6.78 -22.74 -7.81
N PRO A 270 6.98 -22.99 -9.10
CA PRO A 270 7.96 -23.98 -9.56
C PRO A 270 9.38 -23.52 -9.21
N ASP A 271 10.23 -24.48 -8.80
CA ASP A 271 11.66 -24.30 -8.55
C ASP A 271 12.42 -23.90 -9.82
#